data_1abf1a3a66568ffc2b7ee058742ad39f
#
_entry.id   1abf1a3a66568ffc2b7ee058742ad39f
#
_cell.length_a   1.000
_cell.length_b   1.000
_cell.length_c   1.000
_cell.angle_alpha   90.00
_cell.angle_beta   90.00
_cell.angle_gamma   90.00
#
_symmetry.space_group_name_H-M   'P 1'
#
loop_
_entity.id
_entity.type
_entity.pdbx_description
1 polymer ?
#
loop_
_entity_poly.entity_id
_entity_poly.type
_entity_poly.pdbx_seq_one_letter_code
_entity_poly.pdbx_strand_id
1 'polypeptide(L)'
;MTTPPEVIDVKLFDMVLCFSRAIDFLHPRISEHHLRVAYIAACLAEELGLGLEPTQEVLIAGALHDVAAVSSAMRFDLFDDALTHYHASSPTTHENLHQHGLEGDLLLRDFPPFAKAASIIRCHHVNWDGGRGCALDGAPVPLGSHILRLADRVAVLPDDGRNILEQVAGIRGTILAGSGRLFKPDVVAAFGGISEKESFWLDLTSRHKEAIIGRRFGDPTVNLDLDGLYRLSRIFGKIIDYRSPFTATHSSGVAATSEELAARLGMSPSQTRLIGVAGYLHDIGKLAVPAEILNKQGPLTPEEMFIIRQHPYYTHQILSMVPGLETVNTWASLHHERLDGQGYPFRSRDIPLGSRIIAVADIFTAITENRPYRNGMNQAQCLAVLDKLVADGAIDGDVVAVLRDDFEEIHHIRSRSQQVDISISQTARVELCPL
;
A
#
# COMPACT_ATOMS: atom_id res chain seq x y z
N MET A 1 24.42 -20.03 5.24
CA MET A 1 24.10 -18.62 4.91
C MET A 1 24.08 -18.51 3.41
N THR A 2 22.90 -18.42 2.82
CA THR A 2 22.77 -18.17 1.37
C THR A 2 23.09 -16.70 1.15
N THR A 3 24.12 -16.42 0.36
CA THR A 3 24.42 -15.07 -0.14
C THR A 3 23.16 -14.59 -0.90
N PRO A 4 22.63 -13.38 -0.64
CA PRO A 4 21.51 -12.88 -1.43
C PRO A 4 21.90 -12.87 -2.91
N PRO A 5 20.94 -13.07 -3.82
CA PRO A 5 21.23 -13.05 -5.23
C PRO A 5 21.83 -11.69 -5.63
N GLU A 6 22.89 -11.70 -6.44
CA GLU A 6 23.52 -10.46 -6.94
C GLU A 6 22.61 -9.67 -7.90
N VAL A 7 21.59 -10.31 -8.46
CA VAL A 7 20.63 -9.72 -9.40
C VAL A 7 19.23 -9.87 -8.81
N ILE A 8 18.59 -8.76 -8.52
CA ILE A 8 17.19 -8.72 -8.12
C ILE A 8 16.38 -8.58 -9.40
N ASP A 9 15.48 -9.51 -9.62
CA ASP A 9 14.53 -9.53 -10.74
C ASP A 9 13.12 -9.70 -10.16
N VAL A 10 12.53 -8.58 -9.77
CA VAL A 10 11.18 -8.52 -9.18
C VAL A 10 10.25 -7.87 -10.18
N LYS A 11 9.16 -8.54 -10.50
CA LYS A 11 8.17 -7.96 -11.40
C LYS A 11 7.39 -6.85 -10.70
N LEU A 12 7.28 -5.70 -11.37
CA LEU A 12 6.45 -4.59 -10.89
C LEU A 12 5.02 -5.04 -10.58
N PHE A 13 4.45 -5.89 -11.44
CA PHE A 13 3.08 -6.37 -11.29
C PHE A 13 2.89 -7.21 -10.04
N ASP A 14 3.84 -8.08 -9.68
CA ASP A 14 3.77 -8.85 -8.43
C ASP A 14 3.80 -7.92 -7.21
N MET A 15 4.57 -6.83 -7.25
CA MET A 15 4.56 -5.80 -6.21
C MET A 15 3.21 -5.06 -6.13
N VAL A 16 2.59 -4.75 -7.28
CA VAL A 16 1.26 -4.13 -7.34
C VAL A 16 0.20 -5.06 -6.73
N LEU A 17 0.21 -6.34 -7.10
CA LEU A 17 -0.72 -7.33 -6.55
C LEU A 17 -0.52 -7.53 -5.05
N CYS A 18 0.72 -7.64 -4.61
CA CYS A 18 1.10 -7.74 -3.21
C CYS A 18 0.51 -6.57 -2.40
N PHE A 19 0.69 -5.34 -2.89
CA PHE A 19 0.19 -4.15 -2.21
C PHE A 19 -1.33 -4.01 -2.28
N SER A 20 -1.94 -4.31 -3.42
CA SER A 20 -3.40 -4.41 -3.58
C SER A 20 -4.02 -5.35 -2.55
N ARG A 21 -3.43 -6.54 -2.37
CA ARG A 21 -3.83 -7.50 -1.33
C ARG A 21 -3.65 -6.95 0.09
N ALA A 22 -2.57 -6.23 0.34
CA ALA A 22 -2.34 -5.62 1.64
C ALA A 22 -3.41 -4.56 1.97
N ILE A 23 -3.85 -3.79 0.97
CA ILE A 23 -4.95 -2.81 1.13
C ILE A 23 -6.28 -3.54 1.39
N ASP A 24 -6.55 -4.65 0.72
CA ASP A 24 -7.78 -5.44 0.94
C ASP A 24 -7.93 -5.98 2.38
N PHE A 25 -6.84 -6.11 3.16
CA PHE A 25 -6.91 -6.43 4.59
C PHE A 25 -7.52 -5.32 5.45
N LEU A 26 -7.61 -4.09 4.93
CA LEU A 26 -8.15 -2.96 5.67
C LEU A 26 -9.59 -3.17 6.12
N HIS A 27 -10.38 -3.89 5.33
CA HIS A 27 -11.79 -4.13 5.65
C HIS A 27 -12.30 -5.45 5.06
N PRO A 28 -12.98 -6.31 5.85
CA PRO A 28 -13.49 -7.60 5.38
C PRO A 28 -14.45 -7.52 4.19
N ARG A 29 -15.22 -6.40 4.06
CA ARG A 29 -16.17 -6.19 2.96
C ARG A 29 -15.54 -5.83 1.63
N ILE A 30 -14.26 -5.40 1.63
CA ILE A 30 -13.53 -5.05 0.41
C ILE A 30 -12.54 -6.14 0.00
N SER A 31 -12.65 -7.32 0.58
CA SER A 31 -11.81 -8.46 0.20
C SER A 31 -11.86 -8.67 -1.32
N GLU A 32 -10.68 -8.66 -1.94
CA GLU A 32 -10.49 -8.75 -3.40
C GLU A 32 -11.11 -7.61 -4.23
N HIS A 33 -11.55 -6.50 -3.61
CA HIS A 33 -12.16 -5.38 -4.31
C HIS A 33 -11.24 -4.80 -5.38
N HIS A 34 -10.00 -4.50 -5.03
CA HIS A 34 -9.03 -3.88 -5.95
C HIS A 34 -8.73 -4.79 -7.16
N LEU A 35 -8.64 -6.10 -6.95
CA LEU A 35 -8.46 -7.07 -8.04
C LEU A 35 -9.73 -7.20 -8.91
N ARG A 36 -10.93 -7.09 -8.32
CA ARG A 36 -12.18 -7.04 -9.08
C ARG A 36 -12.22 -5.80 -9.97
N VAL A 37 -11.88 -4.64 -9.42
CA VAL A 37 -11.81 -3.38 -10.16
C VAL A 37 -10.79 -3.47 -11.29
N ALA A 38 -9.58 -3.95 -11.02
CA ALA A 38 -8.54 -4.15 -12.02
C ALA A 38 -8.99 -5.07 -13.17
N TYR A 39 -9.62 -6.20 -12.83
CA TYR A 39 -10.16 -7.15 -13.83
C TYR A 39 -11.25 -6.53 -14.71
N ILE A 40 -12.24 -5.89 -14.10
CA ILE A 40 -13.35 -5.24 -14.83
C ILE A 40 -12.81 -4.14 -15.73
N ALA A 41 -11.92 -3.30 -15.19
CA ALA A 41 -11.34 -2.18 -15.92
C ALA A 41 -10.52 -2.65 -17.14
N ALA A 42 -9.73 -3.71 -17.01
CA ALA A 42 -9.00 -4.31 -18.13
C ALA A 42 -9.94 -4.94 -19.17
N CYS A 43 -11.02 -5.63 -18.74
CA CYS A 43 -12.05 -6.16 -19.67
C CYS A 43 -12.74 -5.04 -20.47
N LEU A 44 -13.05 -3.92 -19.81
CA LEU A 44 -13.65 -2.76 -20.47
C LEU A 44 -12.68 -2.10 -21.45
N ALA A 45 -11.41 -1.97 -21.09
CA ALA A 45 -10.38 -1.42 -21.96
C ALA A 45 -10.19 -2.27 -23.22
N GLU A 46 -10.15 -3.60 -23.07
CA GLU A 46 -10.09 -4.54 -24.20
C GLU A 46 -11.32 -4.44 -25.11
N GLU A 47 -12.54 -4.41 -24.55
CA GLU A 47 -13.79 -4.30 -25.31
C GLU A 47 -13.88 -2.96 -26.05
N LEU A 48 -13.33 -1.88 -25.50
CA LEU A 48 -13.21 -0.58 -26.15
C LEU A 48 -12.10 -0.55 -27.23
N GLY A 49 -11.38 -1.64 -27.43
CA GLY A 49 -10.30 -1.74 -28.43
C GLY A 49 -9.01 -1.00 -28.05
N LEU A 50 -8.79 -0.73 -26.78
CA LEU A 50 -7.52 -0.17 -26.32
C LEU A 50 -6.40 -1.20 -26.48
N GLY A 51 -5.23 -0.75 -26.91
CA GLY A 51 -4.04 -1.62 -27.03
C GLY A 51 -3.59 -2.18 -25.68
N LEU A 52 -2.63 -3.11 -25.73
CA LEU A 52 -2.14 -3.81 -24.53
C LEU A 52 -1.61 -2.84 -23.45
N GLU A 53 -0.76 -1.88 -23.82
CA GLU A 53 -0.16 -0.92 -22.88
C GLU A 53 -1.22 -0.07 -22.16
N PRO A 54 -2.19 0.61 -22.83
CA PRO A 54 -3.26 1.31 -22.13
C PRO A 54 -4.15 0.39 -21.27
N THR A 55 -4.36 -0.86 -21.67
CA THR A 55 -5.11 -1.82 -20.87
C THR A 55 -4.36 -2.15 -19.57
N GLN A 56 -3.04 -2.30 -19.64
CA GLN A 56 -2.19 -2.53 -18.47
C GLN A 56 -2.14 -1.30 -17.53
N GLU A 57 -2.10 -0.07 -18.10
CA GLU A 57 -2.18 1.18 -17.32
C GLU A 57 -3.48 1.26 -16.51
N VAL A 58 -4.61 0.94 -17.14
CA VAL A 58 -5.93 0.92 -16.49
C VAL A 58 -6.02 -0.20 -15.45
N LEU A 59 -5.41 -1.37 -15.72
CA LEU A 59 -5.34 -2.49 -14.78
C LEU A 59 -4.56 -2.11 -13.52
N ILE A 60 -3.38 -1.50 -13.66
CA ILE A 60 -2.58 -1.00 -12.53
C ILE A 60 -3.36 0.08 -11.76
N ALA A 61 -4.01 0.99 -12.48
CA ALA A 61 -4.85 2.01 -11.85
C ALA A 61 -5.99 1.37 -11.03
N GLY A 62 -6.62 0.31 -11.54
CA GLY A 62 -7.66 -0.42 -10.81
C GLY A 62 -7.14 -1.12 -9.56
N ALA A 63 -5.94 -1.69 -9.62
CA ALA A 63 -5.31 -2.36 -8.47
C ALA A 63 -4.86 -1.38 -7.35
N LEU A 64 -4.66 -0.11 -7.66
CA LEU A 64 -4.12 0.91 -6.76
C LEU A 64 -5.06 2.12 -6.53
N HIS A 65 -6.30 2.12 -7.04
CA HIS A 65 -7.14 3.33 -7.09
C HIS A 65 -7.42 3.95 -5.72
N ASP A 66 -7.56 3.13 -4.68
CA ASP A 66 -7.83 3.57 -3.32
C ASP A 66 -6.58 3.61 -2.43
N VAL A 67 -5.40 3.67 -3.04
CA VAL A 67 -4.12 3.69 -2.29
C VAL A 67 -4.05 4.79 -1.24
N ALA A 68 -4.70 5.92 -1.48
CA ALA A 68 -4.77 7.05 -0.53
C ALA A 68 -5.90 6.92 0.49
N ALA A 69 -6.91 6.08 0.25
CA ALA A 69 -7.99 5.83 1.22
C ALA A 69 -7.50 5.10 2.49
N VAL A 70 -6.26 4.60 2.48
CA VAL A 70 -5.56 4.04 3.64
C VAL A 70 -5.36 5.07 4.75
N SER A 71 -5.31 6.38 4.42
CA SER A 71 -5.10 7.43 5.42
C SER A 71 -6.32 7.57 6.36
N SER A 72 -6.05 7.82 7.64
CA SER A 72 -7.03 7.80 8.73
C SER A 72 -8.17 8.84 8.62
N ALA A 73 -8.05 9.81 7.74
CA ALA A 73 -9.01 10.88 7.56
C ALA A 73 -10.22 10.49 6.69
N MET A 74 -10.06 9.48 5.84
CA MET A 74 -11.10 9.03 4.91
C MET A 74 -11.67 7.67 5.31
N ARG A 75 -12.22 7.57 6.49
CA ARG A 75 -12.73 6.32 7.05
C ARG A 75 -14.00 5.86 6.36
N PHE A 76 -14.10 4.55 6.28
CA PHE A 76 -15.22 3.60 6.21
C PHE A 76 -16.62 4.14 5.85
N ASP A 77 -17.00 5.36 6.29
CA ASP A 77 -18.24 6.05 5.91
C ASP A 77 -18.32 6.28 4.39
N LEU A 78 -17.20 6.46 3.69
CA LEU A 78 -17.16 6.60 2.24
C LEU A 78 -17.46 5.29 1.51
N PHE A 79 -17.01 4.16 2.06
CA PHE A 79 -17.34 2.84 1.51
C PHE A 79 -18.80 2.47 1.78
N ASP A 80 -19.31 2.74 2.99
CA ASP A 80 -20.72 2.51 3.33
C ASP A 80 -21.65 3.49 2.58
N ASP A 81 -21.29 4.75 2.43
CA ASP A 81 -22.06 5.74 1.64
C ASP A 81 -21.99 5.44 0.13
N ALA A 82 -20.84 5.01 -0.39
CA ALA A 82 -20.74 4.57 -1.78
C ALA A 82 -21.54 3.29 -2.05
N LEU A 83 -21.64 2.39 -1.07
CA LEU A 83 -22.42 1.15 -1.14
C LEU A 83 -23.93 1.37 -0.97
N THR A 84 -24.35 2.28 -0.07
CA THR A 84 -25.76 2.38 0.38
C THR A 84 -26.50 3.60 -0.17
N HIS A 85 -25.83 4.72 -0.43
CA HIS A 85 -26.47 6.02 -0.73
C HIS A 85 -26.12 6.61 -2.11
N TYR A 86 -26.25 5.81 -3.16
CA TYR A 86 -26.06 6.22 -4.55
C TYR A 86 -26.91 7.46 -4.97
N HIS A 87 -27.96 7.78 -4.25
CA HIS A 87 -28.92 8.86 -4.55
C HIS A 87 -28.81 10.09 -3.63
N ALA A 88 -28.03 10.06 -2.58
CA ALA A 88 -28.06 11.09 -1.54
C ALA A 88 -26.66 11.55 -1.08
N SER A 89 -25.65 11.58 -1.98
CA SER A 89 -24.32 12.11 -1.61
C SER A 89 -24.45 13.61 -1.27
N SER A 90 -24.09 13.97 -0.05
CA SER A 90 -23.94 15.38 0.32
C SER A 90 -22.78 16.02 -0.48
N PRO A 91 -22.76 17.35 -0.66
CA PRO A 91 -21.62 18.03 -1.29
C PRO A 91 -20.27 17.69 -0.65
N THR A 92 -20.22 17.51 0.67
CA THR A 92 -19.03 17.12 1.43
C THR A 92 -18.52 15.72 1.08
N THR A 93 -19.41 14.78 0.76
CA THR A 93 -19.01 13.43 0.32
C THR A 93 -18.35 13.48 -1.06
N HIS A 94 -18.83 14.32 -1.98
CA HIS A 94 -18.22 14.49 -3.30
C HIS A 94 -16.82 15.12 -3.21
N GLU A 95 -16.62 16.13 -2.37
CA GLU A 95 -15.31 16.74 -2.15
C GLU A 95 -14.31 15.72 -1.60
N ASN A 96 -14.70 14.93 -0.62
CA ASN A 96 -13.84 13.88 -0.03
C ASN A 96 -13.50 12.78 -1.04
N LEU A 97 -14.41 12.38 -1.92
CA LEU A 97 -14.17 11.41 -2.98
C LEU A 97 -13.15 11.90 -4.02
N HIS A 98 -13.18 13.18 -4.39
CA HIS A 98 -12.18 13.74 -5.28
C HIS A 98 -10.82 13.88 -4.59
N GLN A 99 -10.81 14.20 -3.31
CA GLN A 99 -9.60 14.40 -2.52
C GLN A 99 -8.69 13.16 -2.53
N HIS A 100 -9.22 11.96 -2.28
CA HIS A 100 -8.35 10.79 -2.26
C HIS A 100 -7.79 10.39 -3.64
N GLY A 101 -8.51 10.70 -4.73
CA GLY A 101 -7.99 10.54 -6.09
C GLY A 101 -6.79 11.46 -6.34
N LEU A 102 -6.85 12.71 -5.89
CA LEU A 102 -5.73 13.65 -5.94
C LEU A 102 -4.55 13.20 -5.07
N GLU A 103 -4.81 12.73 -3.87
CA GLU A 103 -3.78 12.18 -2.98
C GLU A 103 -3.12 10.93 -3.57
N GLY A 104 -3.90 10.05 -4.21
CA GLY A 104 -3.40 8.87 -4.92
C GLY A 104 -2.46 9.25 -6.09
N ASP A 105 -2.83 10.26 -6.89
CA ASP A 105 -1.95 10.80 -7.94
C ASP A 105 -0.63 11.30 -7.35
N LEU A 106 -0.69 12.13 -6.30
CA LEU A 106 0.50 12.68 -5.64
C LEU A 106 1.45 11.61 -5.08
N LEU A 107 0.92 10.51 -4.59
CA LEU A 107 1.72 9.40 -4.08
C LEU A 107 2.43 8.61 -5.18
N LEU A 108 1.80 8.49 -6.36
CA LEU A 108 2.23 7.55 -7.40
C LEU A 108 2.93 8.23 -8.60
N ARG A 109 2.60 9.48 -8.94
CA ARG A 109 3.01 10.13 -10.20
C ARG A 109 4.52 10.27 -10.39
N ASP A 110 5.29 10.37 -9.30
CA ASP A 110 6.75 10.53 -9.35
C ASP A 110 7.50 9.21 -9.58
N PHE A 111 6.80 8.09 -9.61
CA PHE A 111 7.34 6.81 -10.02
C PHE A 111 6.97 6.55 -11.49
N PRO A 112 7.94 6.63 -12.43
CA PRO A 112 7.63 6.63 -13.86
C PRO A 112 6.72 5.48 -14.34
N PRO A 113 6.87 4.23 -13.83
CA PRO A 113 5.95 3.14 -14.21
C PRO A 113 4.49 3.39 -13.80
N PHE A 114 4.23 4.26 -12.83
CA PHE A 114 2.87 4.56 -12.35
C PHE A 114 2.30 5.89 -12.85
N ALA A 115 3.09 6.70 -13.58
CA ALA A 115 2.68 8.06 -13.95
C ALA A 115 1.33 8.11 -14.70
N LYS A 116 1.09 7.15 -15.60
CA LYS A 116 -0.19 7.03 -16.32
C LYS A 116 -1.32 6.55 -15.43
N ALA A 117 -1.07 5.50 -14.64
CA ALA A 117 -2.04 4.99 -13.67
C ALA A 117 -2.43 6.08 -12.66
N ALA A 118 -1.47 6.88 -12.17
CA ALA A 118 -1.70 8.01 -11.28
C ALA A 118 -2.67 9.04 -11.89
N SER A 119 -2.47 9.43 -13.16
CA SER A 119 -3.36 10.35 -13.85
C SER A 119 -4.79 9.81 -14.01
N ILE A 120 -4.94 8.50 -14.18
CA ILE A 120 -6.23 7.80 -14.23
C ILE A 120 -6.89 7.83 -12.83
N ILE A 121 -6.14 7.52 -11.79
CA ILE A 121 -6.60 7.51 -10.39
C ILE A 121 -7.06 8.91 -9.97
N ARG A 122 -6.36 9.97 -10.36
CA ARG A 122 -6.71 11.36 -10.04
C ARG A 122 -8.18 11.67 -10.29
N CYS A 123 -8.77 11.19 -11.37
CA CYS A 123 -10.09 11.57 -11.86
C CYS A 123 -11.13 10.43 -11.78
N HIS A 124 -10.84 9.33 -11.08
CA HIS A 124 -11.69 8.13 -11.12
C HIS A 124 -13.08 8.32 -10.50
N HIS A 125 -13.32 9.38 -9.72
CA HIS A 125 -14.63 9.72 -9.18
C HIS A 125 -15.40 10.74 -10.01
N VAL A 126 -14.85 11.23 -11.13
CA VAL A 126 -15.54 12.19 -12.01
C VAL A 126 -16.73 11.51 -12.69
N ASN A 127 -17.93 12.06 -12.45
CA ASN A 127 -19.14 11.64 -13.15
C ASN A 127 -19.13 12.19 -14.58
N TRP A 128 -19.75 11.48 -15.53
CA TRP A 128 -19.86 11.95 -16.92
C TRP A 128 -20.70 13.22 -17.09
N ASP A 129 -21.81 13.31 -16.38
CA ASP A 129 -22.70 14.46 -16.26
C ASP A 129 -23.06 15.12 -17.62
N GLY A 130 -23.59 14.30 -18.53
CA GLY A 130 -23.98 14.78 -19.87
C GLY A 130 -22.82 15.28 -20.73
N GLY A 131 -21.58 14.86 -20.44
CA GLY A 131 -20.38 15.30 -21.14
C GLY A 131 -19.57 16.38 -20.38
N ARG A 132 -20.11 16.97 -19.31
CA ARG A 132 -19.37 17.97 -18.51
C ARG A 132 -18.16 17.36 -17.80
N GLY A 133 -18.21 16.06 -17.44
CA GLY A 133 -17.11 15.32 -16.86
C GLY A 133 -15.99 14.93 -17.84
N CYS A 134 -15.98 15.45 -19.08
CA CYS A 134 -14.85 15.26 -19.99
C CYS A 134 -13.61 16.10 -19.60
N ALA A 135 -13.77 17.07 -18.71
CA ALA A 135 -12.70 17.90 -18.17
C ALA A 135 -12.91 18.15 -16.69
N LEU A 136 -11.81 18.27 -15.94
CA LEU A 136 -11.75 18.67 -14.54
C LEU A 136 -10.72 19.79 -14.44
N ASP A 137 -11.09 20.93 -13.84
CA ASP A 137 -10.22 22.10 -13.67
C ASP A 137 -9.53 22.57 -14.99
N GLY A 138 -10.24 22.44 -16.11
CA GLY A 138 -9.76 22.81 -17.45
C GLY A 138 -8.83 21.78 -18.11
N ALA A 139 -8.49 20.68 -17.43
CA ALA A 139 -7.70 19.58 -17.98
C ALA A 139 -8.62 18.42 -18.45
N PRO A 140 -8.31 17.73 -19.55
CA PRO A 140 -9.10 16.60 -20.01
C PRO A 140 -9.03 15.42 -19.02
N VAL A 141 -10.19 14.81 -18.72
CA VAL A 141 -10.27 13.59 -17.91
C VAL A 141 -9.89 12.39 -18.79
N PRO A 142 -8.90 11.58 -18.38
CA PRO A 142 -8.50 10.39 -19.12
C PRO A 142 -9.67 9.41 -19.33
N LEU A 143 -9.71 8.73 -20.47
CA LEU A 143 -10.71 7.66 -20.70
C LEU A 143 -10.60 6.56 -19.63
N GLY A 144 -9.38 6.22 -19.21
CA GLY A 144 -9.13 5.27 -18.15
C GLY A 144 -9.83 5.62 -16.83
N SER A 145 -10.00 6.90 -16.51
CA SER A 145 -10.72 7.35 -15.30
C SER A 145 -12.23 7.04 -15.40
N HIS A 146 -12.83 7.21 -16.57
CA HIS A 146 -14.24 6.83 -16.79
C HIS A 146 -14.43 5.31 -16.80
N ILE A 147 -13.44 4.55 -17.30
CA ILE A 147 -13.42 3.09 -17.19
C ILE A 147 -13.36 2.69 -15.73
N LEU A 148 -12.42 3.26 -14.98
CA LEU A 148 -12.20 2.96 -13.58
C LEU A 148 -13.43 3.31 -12.73
N ARG A 149 -14.09 4.46 -13.00
CA ARG A 149 -15.34 4.88 -12.35
C ARG A 149 -16.46 3.83 -12.48
N LEU A 150 -16.61 3.24 -13.66
CA LEU A 150 -17.63 2.21 -13.89
C LEU A 150 -17.19 0.88 -13.26
N ALA A 151 -15.90 0.51 -13.40
CA ALA A 151 -15.35 -0.74 -12.89
C ALA A 151 -15.46 -0.81 -11.37
N ASP A 152 -15.09 0.26 -10.66
CA ASP A 152 -15.23 0.39 -9.21
C ASP A 152 -16.69 0.16 -8.80
N ARG A 153 -17.65 0.81 -9.49
CA ARG A 153 -19.07 0.63 -9.16
C ARG A 153 -19.57 -0.79 -9.40
N VAL A 154 -19.14 -1.45 -10.48
CA VAL A 154 -19.52 -2.85 -10.74
C VAL A 154 -18.93 -3.78 -9.66
N ALA A 155 -17.71 -3.53 -9.21
CA ALA A 155 -17.00 -4.38 -8.25
C ALA A 155 -17.68 -4.48 -6.88
N VAL A 156 -18.42 -3.45 -6.46
CA VAL A 156 -19.11 -3.39 -5.16
C VAL A 156 -20.56 -3.90 -5.19
N LEU A 157 -21.14 -4.16 -6.36
CA LEU A 157 -22.54 -4.58 -6.47
C LEU A 157 -22.78 -6.07 -6.17
N PRO A 158 -21.86 -7.00 -6.47
CA PRO A 158 -22.05 -8.42 -6.13
C PRO A 158 -22.16 -8.67 -4.62
N ASP A 159 -23.16 -9.44 -4.23
CA ASP A 159 -23.29 -10.02 -2.90
C ASP A 159 -22.60 -11.39 -2.91
N ASP A 160 -21.49 -11.52 -2.18
CA ASP A 160 -20.68 -12.73 -2.12
C ASP A 160 -21.41 -13.92 -1.44
N GLY A 161 -22.50 -13.65 -0.71
CA GLY A 161 -23.35 -14.67 -0.11
C GLY A 161 -24.33 -15.34 -1.09
N ARG A 162 -24.42 -14.86 -2.35
CA ARG A 162 -25.36 -15.32 -3.37
C ARG A 162 -24.66 -15.74 -4.66
N ASN A 163 -25.31 -16.61 -5.44
CA ASN A 163 -24.81 -16.97 -6.76
C ASN A 163 -24.72 -15.72 -7.65
N ILE A 164 -23.54 -15.48 -8.24
CA ILE A 164 -23.31 -14.28 -9.06
C ILE A 164 -24.22 -14.23 -10.28
N LEU A 165 -24.50 -15.36 -10.92
CA LEU A 165 -25.33 -15.40 -12.14
C LEU A 165 -26.79 -15.01 -11.88
N GLU A 166 -27.30 -15.21 -10.66
CA GLU A 166 -28.63 -14.73 -10.26
C GLU A 166 -28.71 -13.20 -10.11
N GLN A 167 -27.56 -12.56 -9.92
CA GLN A 167 -27.46 -11.11 -9.66
C GLN A 167 -27.24 -10.30 -10.94
N VAL A 168 -26.81 -10.95 -12.03
CA VAL A 168 -26.38 -10.29 -13.28
C VAL A 168 -27.41 -9.31 -13.81
N ALA A 169 -28.67 -9.70 -13.89
CA ALA A 169 -29.73 -8.84 -14.44
C ALA A 169 -29.91 -7.54 -13.63
N GLY A 170 -29.86 -7.64 -12.29
CA GLY A 170 -29.96 -6.49 -11.38
C GLY A 170 -28.76 -5.57 -11.49
N ILE A 171 -27.55 -6.13 -11.49
CA ILE A 171 -26.30 -5.36 -11.62
C ILE A 171 -26.28 -4.64 -12.97
N ARG A 172 -26.56 -5.33 -14.08
CA ARG A 172 -26.66 -4.72 -15.41
C ARG A 172 -27.66 -3.57 -15.44
N GLY A 173 -28.87 -3.78 -14.91
CA GLY A 173 -29.91 -2.75 -14.85
C GLY A 173 -29.44 -1.48 -14.12
N THR A 174 -28.76 -1.64 -12.98
CA THR A 174 -28.20 -0.53 -12.19
C THR A 174 -27.17 0.27 -12.97
N ILE A 175 -26.24 -0.39 -13.64
CA ILE A 175 -25.16 0.29 -14.40
C ILE A 175 -25.72 0.98 -15.63
N LEU A 176 -26.60 0.31 -16.41
CA LEU A 176 -27.20 0.87 -17.62
C LEU A 176 -28.04 2.12 -17.31
N ALA A 177 -28.77 2.15 -16.19
CA ALA A 177 -29.53 3.31 -15.73
C ALA A 177 -28.66 4.53 -15.41
N GLY A 178 -27.35 4.33 -15.14
CA GLY A 178 -26.38 5.40 -14.90
C GLY A 178 -25.76 6.01 -16.16
N SER A 179 -26.08 5.49 -17.34
CA SER A 179 -25.53 5.97 -18.63
C SER A 179 -25.82 7.44 -18.88
N GLY A 180 -24.81 8.16 -19.37
CA GLY A 180 -24.95 9.60 -19.72
C GLY A 180 -24.95 10.53 -18.50
N ARG A 181 -25.21 10.05 -17.29
CA ARG A 181 -25.18 10.82 -16.06
C ARG A 181 -23.94 10.50 -15.22
N LEU A 182 -23.82 9.28 -14.79
CA LEU A 182 -22.70 8.84 -13.94
C LEU A 182 -21.55 8.31 -14.78
N PHE A 183 -21.87 7.54 -15.78
CA PHE A 183 -20.93 6.82 -16.62
C PHE A 183 -20.96 7.32 -18.05
N LYS A 184 -19.78 7.35 -18.67
CA LYS A 184 -19.62 7.66 -20.08
C LYS A 184 -20.37 6.62 -20.92
N PRO A 185 -21.23 7.04 -21.90
CA PRO A 185 -22.07 6.12 -22.65
C PRO A 185 -21.31 5.00 -23.39
N ASP A 186 -20.16 5.32 -23.99
CA ASP A 186 -19.33 4.33 -24.68
C ASP A 186 -18.82 3.23 -23.74
N VAL A 187 -18.42 3.62 -22.50
CA VAL A 187 -17.96 2.67 -21.47
C VAL A 187 -19.13 1.80 -21.01
N VAL A 188 -20.34 2.37 -20.90
CA VAL A 188 -21.56 1.59 -20.58
C VAL A 188 -21.91 0.62 -21.70
N ALA A 189 -21.74 1.02 -22.96
CA ALA A 189 -21.98 0.13 -24.13
C ALA A 189 -20.98 -1.05 -24.08
N ALA A 190 -19.70 -0.79 -23.83
CA ALA A 190 -18.69 -1.84 -23.64
C ALA A 190 -19.04 -2.79 -22.47
N PHE A 191 -19.50 -2.25 -21.34
CA PHE A 191 -19.98 -3.06 -20.22
C PHE A 191 -21.19 -3.92 -20.64
N GLY A 192 -22.11 -3.37 -21.45
CA GLY A 192 -23.23 -4.10 -22.04
C GLY A 192 -22.74 -5.38 -22.73
N GLY A 193 -21.72 -5.26 -23.58
CA GLY A 193 -21.13 -6.38 -24.33
C GLY A 193 -20.45 -7.43 -23.46
N ILE A 194 -19.53 -7.01 -22.56
CA ILE A 194 -18.79 -7.98 -21.71
C ILE A 194 -19.70 -8.68 -20.71
N SER A 195 -20.68 -7.96 -20.16
CA SER A 195 -21.58 -8.46 -19.11
C SER A 195 -22.67 -9.43 -19.58
N GLU A 196 -22.79 -9.69 -20.90
CA GLU A 196 -23.60 -10.76 -21.45
C GLU A 196 -22.96 -12.14 -21.28
N LYS A 197 -21.63 -12.18 -21.12
CA LYS A 197 -20.87 -13.41 -21.02
C LYS A 197 -20.87 -13.89 -19.56
N GLU A 198 -21.41 -15.08 -19.28
CA GLU A 198 -21.35 -15.67 -17.94
C GLU A 198 -19.90 -15.81 -17.46
N SER A 199 -18.96 -16.11 -18.35
CA SER A 199 -17.52 -16.23 -18.03
C SER A 199 -16.95 -14.96 -17.40
N PHE A 200 -17.40 -13.76 -17.81
CA PHE A 200 -16.99 -12.50 -17.19
C PHE A 200 -17.32 -12.47 -15.69
N TRP A 201 -18.52 -12.90 -15.32
CA TRP A 201 -18.97 -12.91 -13.94
C TRP A 201 -18.34 -14.02 -13.11
N LEU A 202 -18.12 -15.19 -13.70
CA LEU A 202 -17.44 -16.31 -13.07
C LEU A 202 -15.96 -16.00 -12.82
N ASP A 203 -15.30 -15.36 -13.79
CA ASP A 203 -13.92 -14.88 -13.62
C ASP A 203 -13.83 -13.80 -12.52
N LEU A 204 -14.79 -12.87 -12.48
CA LEU A 204 -14.88 -11.80 -11.48
C LEU A 204 -14.94 -12.34 -10.05
N THR A 205 -15.61 -13.46 -9.83
CA THR A 205 -15.75 -14.08 -8.50
C THR A 205 -14.75 -15.22 -8.26
N SER A 206 -13.87 -15.49 -9.23
CA SER A 206 -12.86 -16.55 -9.13
C SER A 206 -11.81 -16.24 -8.07
N ARG A 207 -11.41 -17.26 -7.30
CA ARG A 207 -10.25 -17.19 -6.39
C ARG A 207 -8.89 -17.18 -7.12
N HIS A 208 -8.90 -17.42 -8.44
CA HIS A 208 -7.71 -17.45 -9.29
C HIS A 208 -7.61 -16.22 -10.20
N LYS A 209 -8.16 -15.09 -9.77
CA LYS A 209 -8.24 -13.84 -10.53
C LYS A 209 -6.89 -13.36 -11.05
N GLU A 210 -5.85 -13.44 -10.24
CA GLU A 210 -4.48 -13.06 -10.62
C GLU A 210 -3.99 -13.86 -11.83
N ALA A 211 -4.18 -15.19 -11.79
CA ALA A 211 -3.80 -16.06 -12.91
C ALA A 211 -4.64 -15.80 -14.17
N ILE A 212 -5.90 -15.41 -14.01
CA ILE A 212 -6.79 -15.02 -15.12
C ILE A 212 -6.29 -13.71 -15.74
N ILE A 213 -6.01 -12.71 -14.91
CA ILE A 213 -5.48 -11.41 -15.34
C ILE A 213 -4.16 -11.60 -16.08
N GLY A 214 -3.20 -12.33 -15.51
CA GLY A 214 -1.90 -12.57 -16.13
C GLY A 214 -2.00 -13.29 -17.49
N ARG A 215 -2.87 -14.29 -17.62
CA ARG A 215 -3.08 -14.99 -18.90
C ARG A 215 -3.78 -14.16 -19.98
N ARG A 216 -4.72 -13.30 -19.57
CA ARG A 216 -5.56 -12.58 -20.54
C ARG A 216 -4.94 -11.25 -20.97
N PHE A 217 -4.39 -10.48 -20.05
CA PHE A 217 -3.92 -9.12 -20.30
C PHE A 217 -2.40 -9.02 -20.41
N GLY A 218 -1.71 -10.16 -20.29
CA GLY A 218 -0.27 -10.20 -20.20
C GLY A 218 0.22 -9.64 -18.85
N ASP A 219 1.30 -10.24 -18.38
CA ASP A 219 2.01 -9.72 -17.22
C ASP A 219 2.70 -8.41 -17.64
N PRO A 220 2.38 -7.24 -17.03
CA PRO A 220 3.12 -6.02 -17.31
C PRO A 220 4.60 -6.28 -17.03
N THR A 221 5.40 -6.48 -18.08
CA THR A 221 6.78 -7.01 -18.00
C THR A 221 7.80 -5.95 -17.60
N VAL A 222 7.47 -5.08 -16.67
CA VAL A 222 8.46 -4.18 -16.08
C VAL A 222 9.11 -4.90 -14.92
N ASN A 223 10.35 -5.34 -15.14
CA ASN A 223 11.20 -5.84 -14.07
C ASN A 223 11.85 -4.67 -13.33
N LEU A 224 11.81 -4.72 -12.03
CA LEU A 224 12.45 -3.74 -11.16
C LEU A 224 13.87 -4.20 -10.86
N ASP A 225 14.83 -3.34 -11.16
CA ASP A 225 16.15 -3.45 -10.56
C ASP A 225 16.10 -3.05 -9.07
N LEU A 226 17.21 -3.16 -8.37
CA LEU A 226 17.28 -2.85 -6.94
C LEU A 226 16.89 -1.40 -6.63
N ASP A 227 17.23 -0.45 -7.49
CA ASP A 227 16.88 0.96 -7.30
C ASP A 227 15.38 1.21 -7.56
N GLY A 228 14.81 0.58 -8.57
CA GLY A 228 13.37 0.60 -8.83
C GLY A 228 12.57 0.00 -7.68
N LEU A 229 13.01 -1.16 -7.17
CA LEU A 229 12.41 -1.81 -6.01
C LEU A 229 12.48 -0.93 -4.75
N TYR A 230 13.63 -0.31 -4.49
CA TYR A 230 13.81 0.59 -3.36
C TYR A 230 12.88 1.82 -3.45
N ARG A 231 12.80 2.45 -4.64
CA ARG A 231 11.90 3.59 -4.85
C ARG A 231 10.44 3.22 -4.66
N LEU A 232 10.03 2.06 -5.15
CA LEU A 232 8.66 1.56 -4.97
C LEU A 232 8.38 1.25 -3.50
N SER A 233 9.31 0.59 -2.80
CA SER A 233 9.18 0.27 -1.38
C SER A 233 9.07 1.52 -0.52
N ARG A 234 9.78 2.59 -0.87
CA ARG A 234 9.63 3.90 -0.21
C ARG A 234 8.23 4.48 -0.36
N ILE A 235 7.60 4.34 -1.54
CA ILE A 235 6.21 4.77 -1.77
C ILE A 235 5.27 3.95 -0.88
N PHE A 236 5.43 2.63 -0.87
CA PHE A 236 4.60 1.75 -0.04
C PHE A 236 4.79 2.02 1.46
N GLY A 237 6.03 2.24 1.91
CA GLY A 237 6.32 2.65 3.29
C GLY A 237 5.57 3.92 3.69
N LYS A 238 5.55 4.94 2.82
CA LYS A 238 4.76 6.17 3.05
C LYS A 238 3.27 5.89 3.19
N ILE A 239 2.71 5.04 2.33
CA ILE A 239 1.29 4.70 2.38
C ILE A 239 0.97 3.97 3.69
N ILE A 240 1.83 3.04 4.13
CA ILE A 240 1.71 2.35 5.42
C ILE A 240 1.77 3.36 6.57
N ASP A 241 2.72 4.27 6.54
CA ASP A 241 2.92 5.29 7.56
C ASP A 241 1.73 6.25 7.67
N TYR A 242 1.07 6.59 6.56
CA TYR A 242 -0.13 7.44 6.57
C TYR A 242 -1.33 6.83 7.29
N ARG A 243 -1.33 5.52 7.54
CA ARG A 243 -2.39 4.87 8.30
C ARG A 243 -2.47 5.34 9.74
N SER A 244 -1.37 5.83 10.31
CA SER A 244 -1.33 6.40 11.65
C SER A 244 -0.65 7.77 11.64
N PRO A 245 -1.28 8.79 12.21
CA PRO A 245 -0.66 10.11 12.33
C PRO A 245 0.60 10.10 13.21
N PHE A 246 0.85 9.00 13.93
CA PHE A 246 2.00 8.82 14.80
C PHE A 246 3.22 8.22 14.10
N THR A 247 3.07 7.74 12.86
CA THR A 247 4.12 7.03 12.10
C THR A 247 4.41 7.65 10.75
N ALA A 248 3.98 8.88 10.49
CA ALA A 248 4.00 9.51 9.16
C ALA A 248 5.36 9.47 8.42
N THR A 249 6.46 9.21 9.12
CA THR A 249 7.82 9.12 8.54
C THR A 249 8.64 7.98 9.18
N HIS A 250 7.98 7.09 9.91
CA HIS A 250 8.65 6.02 10.66
C HIS A 250 9.44 5.09 9.74
N SER A 251 8.80 4.57 8.69
CA SER A 251 9.43 3.62 7.76
C SER A 251 10.67 4.20 7.09
N SER A 252 10.70 5.51 6.79
CA SER A 252 11.90 6.15 6.24
C SER A 252 13.02 6.26 7.26
N GLY A 253 12.69 6.50 8.53
CA GLY A 253 13.65 6.49 9.63
C GLY A 253 14.26 5.10 9.87
N VAL A 254 13.43 4.05 9.86
CA VAL A 254 13.88 2.66 10.00
C VAL A 254 14.76 2.23 8.83
N ALA A 255 14.34 2.52 7.59
CA ALA A 255 15.12 2.19 6.39
C ALA A 255 16.51 2.84 6.43
N ALA A 256 16.57 4.17 6.66
CA ALA A 256 17.84 4.90 6.70
C ALA A 256 18.77 4.42 7.85
N THR A 257 18.21 4.16 9.02
CA THR A 257 18.98 3.63 10.16
C THR A 257 19.50 2.23 9.86
N SER A 258 18.66 1.38 9.23
CA SER A 258 19.06 0.01 8.89
C SER A 258 20.18 -0.01 7.84
N GLU A 259 20.10 0.83 6.81
CA GLU A 259 21.16 0.98 5.78
C GLU A 259 22.50 1.38 6.44
N GLU A 260 22.46 2.34 7.35
CA GLU A 260 23.65 2.85 8.00
C GLU A 260 24.30 1.83 8.92
N LEU A 261 23.51 1.12 9.73
CA LEU A 261 23.97 0.02 10.57
C LEU A 261 24.56 -1.13 9.73
N ALA A 262 23.86 -1.51 8.65
CA ALA A 262 24.30 -2.57 7.74
C ALA A 262 25.67 -2.25 7.10
N ALA A 263 25.84 -1.02 6.62
CA ALA A 263 27.11 -0.57 6.03
C ALA A 263 28.27 -0.64 7.03
N ARG A 264 28.08 -0.18 8.27
CA ARG A 264 29.08 -0.23 9.35
C ARG A 264 29.39 -1.65 9.82
N LEU A 265 28.41 -2.56 9.72
CA LEU A 265 28.60 -3.98 9.98
C LEU A 265 29.24 -4.74 8.83
N GLY A 266 29.64 -4.05 7.74
CA GLY A 266 30.37 -4.64 6.62
C GLY A 266 29.49 -5.40 5.63
N MET A 267 28.19 -5.15 5.56
CA MET A 267 27.33 -5.69 4.51
C MET A 267 27.69 -5.06 3.15
N SER A 268 27.53 -5.81 2.06
CA SER A 268 27.78 -5.29 0.73
C SER A 268 26.83 -4.14 0.36
N PRO A 269 27.18 -3.26 -0.60
CA PRO A 269 26.28 -2.19 -1.05
C PRO A 269 24.89 -2.70 -1.48
N SER A 270 24.84 -3.85 -2.17
CA SER A 270 23.56 -4.46 -2.56
C SER A 270 22.75 -4.94 -1.35
N GLN A 271 23.39 -5.54 -0.37
CA GLN A 271 22.73 -5.96 0.88
C GLN A 271 22.26 -4.75 1.69
N THR A 272 23.08 -3.70 1.77
CA THR A 272 22.74 -2.44 2.41
C THR A 272 21.50 -1.81 1.77
N ARG A 273 21.43 -1.82 0.44
CA ARG A 273 20.26 -1.31 -0.26
C ARG A 273 19.01 -2.18 -0.05
N LEU A 274 19.21 -3.50 -0.02
CA LEU A 274 18.13 -4.47 0.21
C LEU A 274 17.55 -4.38 1.62
N ILE A 275 18.38 -4.09 2.62
CA ILE A 275 17.88 -3.91 3.99
C ILE A 275 17.05 -2.61 4.12
N GLY A 276 17.36 -1.58 3.34
CA GLY A 276 16.52 -0.39 3.23
C GLY A 276 15.13 -0.72 2.67
N VAL A 277 15.05 -1.59 1.64
CA VAL A 277 13.77 -2.13 1.13
C VAL A 277 13.01 -2.84 2.26
N ALA A 278 13.66 -3.72 3.02
CA ALA A 278 13.04 -4.43 4.13
C ALA A 278 12.59 -3.46 5.24
N GLY A 279 13.37 -2.43 5.54
CA GLY A 279 13.03 -1.36 6.50
C GLY A 279 11.78 -0.57 6.09
N TYR A 280 11.59 -0.28 4.79
CA TYR A 280 10.36 0.36 4.31
C TYR A 280 9.13 -0.55 4.41
N LEU A 281 9.29 -1.85 4.25
CA LEU A 281 8.20 -2.81 4.15
C LEU A 281 7.94 -3.60 5.45
N HIS A 282 8.75 -3.41 6.51
CA HIS A 282 8.67 -4.22 7.73
C HIS A 282 7.27 -4.21 8.37
N ASP A 283 6.60 -3.10 8.26
CA ASP A 283 5.29 -2.82 8.86
C ASP A 283 4.10 -2.94 7.90
N ILE A 284 4.28 -3.48 6.68
CA ILE A 284 3.18 -3.60 5.71
C ILE A 284 1.98 -4.40 6.27
N GLY A 285 2.22 -5.34 7.14
CA GLY A 285 1.18 -6.10 7.82
C GLY A 285 0.31 -5.28 8.80
N LYS A 286 0.71 -4.05 9.15
CA LYS A 286 -0.12 -3.12 9.93
C LYS A 286 -1.37 -2.68 9.17
N LEU A 287 -1.41 -2.86 7.85
CA LEU A 287 -2.63 -2.66 7.06
C LEU A 287 -3.77 -3.59 7.51
N ALA A 288 -3.46 -4.75 8.07
CA ALA A 288 -4.45 -5.68 8.65
C ALA A 288 -4.90 -5.33 10.08
N VAL A 289 -4.28 -4.33 10.73
CA VAL A 289 -4.63 -3.94 12.11
C VAL A 289 -5.72 -2.86 12.07
N PRO A 290 -6.81 -2.96 12.85
CA PRO A 290 -7.84 -1.92 12.93
C PRO A 290 -7.27 -0.56 13.31
N ALA A 291 -7.74 0.49 12.63
CA ALA A 291 -7.23 1.86 12.83
C ALA A 291 -7.49 2.36 14.26
N GLU A 292 -8.59 1.93 14.90
CA GLU A 292 -8.95 2.27 16.28
C GLU A 292 -7.89 1.79 17.27
N ILE A 293 -7.26 0.63 16.98
CA ILE A 293 -6.19 0.06 17.82
C ILE A 293 -4.87 0.77 17.53
N LEU A 294 -4.53 0.99 16.25
CA LEU A 294 -3.29 1.68 15.88
C LEU A 294 -3.24 3.12 16.38
N ASN A 295 -4.38 3.82 16.39
CA ASN A 295 -4.49 5.24 16.75
C ASN A 295 -4.94 5.47 18.20
N LYS A 296 -4.99 4.41 19.01
CA LYS A 296 -5.42 4.52 20.40
C LYS A 296 -4.48 5.42 21.21
N GLN A 297 -5.06 6.45 21.82
CA GLN A 297 -4.35 7.30 22.77
C GLN A 297 -4.37 6.63 24.15
N GLY A 298 -3.30 5.98 24.52
CA GLY A 298 -3.17 5.31 25.81
C GLY A 298 -2.65 3.86 25.69
N PRO A 299 -2.54 3.15 26.81
CA PRO A 299 -2.07 1.77 26.82
C PRO A 299 -3.07 0.85 26.12
N LEU A 300 -2.55 -0.12 25.40
CA LEU A 300 -3.34 -1.18 24.76
C LEU A 300 -3.79 -2.20 25.81
N THR A 301 -4.98 -2.76 25.62
CA THR A 301 -5.39 -3.94 26.40
C THR A 301 -4.61 -5.18 25.93
N PRO A 302 -4.58 -6.29 26.70
CA PRO A 302 -3.98 -7.54 26.25
C PRO A 302 -4.54 -8.04 24.91
N GLU A 303 -5.86 -7.90 24.70
CA GLU A 303 -6.57 -8.33 23.48
C GLU A 303 -6.14 -7.47 22.29
N GLU A 304 -6.07 -6.15 22.45
CA GLU A 304 -5.59 -5.22 21.43
C GLU A 304 -4.12 -5.49 21.08
N MET A 305 -3.30 -5.79 22.09
CA MET A 305 -1.90 -6.17 21.88
C MET A 305 -1.79 -7.47 21.07
N PHE A 306 -2.66 -8.47 21.29
CA PHE A 306 -2.67 -9.68 20.45
C PHE A 306 -2.98 -9.37 18.99
N ILE A 307 -3.84 -8.40 18.71
CA ILE A 307 -4.15 -7.97 17.34
C ILE A 307 -2.92 -7.29 16.70
N ILE A 308 -2.27 -6.36 17.40
CA ILE A 308 -1.05 -5.71 16.87
C ILE A 308 0.06 -6.73 16.60
N ARG A 309 0.27 -7.69 17.51
CA ARG A 309 1.32 -8.72 17.37
C ARG A 309 1.14 -9.62 16.13
N GLN A 310 0.03 -9.54 15.43
CA GLN A 310 -0.18 -10.28 14.19
C GLN A 310 0.49 -9.63 12.97
N HIS A 311 0.84 -8.34 13.02
CA HIS A 311 1.33 -7.64 11.82
C HIS A 311 2.60 -8.27 11.20
N PRO A 312 3.60 -8.81 11.95
CA PRO A 312 4.75 -9.41 11.30
C PRO A 312 4.40 -10.72 10.57
N TYR A 313 3.37 -11.43 11.05
CA TYR A 313 2.84 -12.58 10.32
C TYR A 313 2.18 -12.15 9.01
N TYR A 314 1.36 -11.08 9.03
CA TYR A 314 0.79 -10.52 7.80
C TYR A 314 1.86 -9.96 6.87
N THR A 315 2.92 -9.30 7.41
CA THR A 315 4.09 -8.90 6.62
C THR A 315 4.67 -10.11 5.88
N HIS A 316 4.88 -11.22 6.59
CA HIS A 316 5.37 -12.46 5.97
C HIS A 316 4.44 -12.97 4.86
N GLN A 317 3.13 -13.04 5.12
CA GLN A 317 2.15 -13.52 4.15
C GLN A 317 2.10 -12.64 2.89
N ILE A 318 2.09 -11.34 3.06
CA ILE A 318 2.02 -10.36 1.97
C ILE A 318 3.29 -10.45 1.11
N LEU A 319 4.47 -10.36 1.71
CA LEU A 319 5.74 -10.34 0.97
C LEU A 319 6.09 -11.71 0.36
N SER A 320 5.57 -12.82 0.90
CA SER A 320 5.78 -14.15 0.32
C SER A 320 5.10 -14.35 -1.05
N MET A 321 4.19 -13.45 -1.42
CA MET A 321 3.53 -13.49 -2.74
C MET A 321 4.43 -12.99 -3.88
N VAL A 322 5.55 -12.34 -3.56
CA VAL A 322 6.44 -11.74 -4.55
C VAL A 322 7.70 -12.58 -4.69
N PRO A 323 7.87 -13.32 -5.81
CA PRO A 323 9.11 -14.04 -6.08
C PRO A 323 10.31 -13.07 -6.12
N GLY A 324 11.43 -13.50 -5.55
CA GLY A 324 12.65 -12.68 -5.45
C GLY A 324 12.73 -11.78 -4.21
N LEU A 325 11.68 -11.74 -3.37
CA LEU A 325 11.69 -10.99 -2.11
C LEU A 325 11.95 -11.87 -0.86
N GLU A 326 12.40 -13.11 -1.00
CA GLU A 326 12.54 -14.05 0.12
C GLU A 326 13.45 -13.49 1.24
N THR A 327 14.54 -12.85 0.87
CA THR A 327 15.47 -12.21 1.83
C THR A 327 14.83 -11.00 2.50
N VAL A 328 14.17 -10.12 1.72
CA VAL A 328 13.45 -8.95 2.24
C VAL A 328 12.33 -9.39 3.17
N ASN A 329 11.54 -10.39 2.76
CA ASN A 329 10.47 -10.96 3.57
C ASN A 329 10.99 -11.49 4.91
N THR A 330 12.06 -12.27 4.89
CA THR A 330 12.68 -12.79 6.12
C THR A 330 13.14 -11.66 7.03
N TRP A 331 13.84 -10.66 6.48
CA TRP A 331 14.35 -9.56 7.29
C TRP A 331 13.23 -8.71 7.87
N ALA A 332 12.21 -8.41 7.07
CA ALA A 332 11.08 -7.60 7.48
C ALA A 332 10.17 -8.31 8.49
N SER A 333 9.85 -9.59 8.28
CA SER A 333 8.87 -10.32 9.10
C SER A 333 9.40 -10.78 10.46
N LEU A 334 10.73 -10.86 10.64
CA LEU A 334 11.35 -11.30 11.89
C LEU A 334 11.82 -10.15 12.80
N HIS A 335 11.47 -8.90 12.51
CA HIS A 335 11.94 -7.73 13.25
C HIS A 335 11.47 -7.69 14.73
N HIS A 336 10.44 -8.42 15.08
CA HIS A 336 9.96 -8.60 16.47
C HIS A 336 10.37 -9.93 17.10
N GLU A 337 11.18 -10.73 16.42
CA GLU A 337 11.80 -11.89 17.05
C GLU A 337 12.90 -11.46 18.03
N ARG A 338 13.15 -12.27 19.05
CA ARG A 338 14.09 -12.00 20.13
C ARG A 338 15.14 -13.10 20.22
N LEU A 339 16.37 -12.73 20.53
CA LEU A 339 17.47 -13.70 20.66
C LEU A 339 17.23 -14.72 21.79
N ASP A 340 16.46 -14.34 22.83
CA ASP A 340 16.02 -15.25 23.89
C ASP A 340 14.91 -16.24 23.46
N GLY A 341 14.37 -16.10 22.24
CA GLY A 341 13.29 -16.92 21.70
C GLY A 341 11.90 -16.59 22.25
N GLN A 342 11.74 -15.44 22.93
CA GLN A 342 10.44 -14.95 23.42
C GLN A 342 9.80 -13.91 22.51
N GLY A 343 10.32 -13.76 21.29
CA GLY A 343 9.75 -12.91 20.25
C GLY A 343 8.44 -13.42 19.69
N TYR A 344 7.97 -12.79 18.66
CA TYR A 344 6.75 -13.15 17.93
C TYR A 344 6.89 -12.76 16.44
N PRO A 345 6.13 -13.38 15.53
CA PRO A 345 5.08 -14.39 15.77
C PRO A 345 5.61 -15.83 15.75
N PHE A 346 6.83 -16.07 15.23
CA PHE A 346 7.34 -17.42 14.96
C PHE A 346 8.13 -18.03 16.11
N ARG A 347 8.57 -17.23 17.08
CA ARG A 347 9.48 -17.60 18.16
C ARG A 347 10.79 -18.21 17.65
N SER A 348 11.27 -17.64 16.52
CA SER A 348 12.51 -18.08 15.91
C SER A 348 13.70 -17.71 16.79
N ARG A 349 14.69 -18.62 16.90
CA ARG A 349 16.00 -18.35 17.48
C ARG A 349 17.08 -18.16 16.43
N ASP A 350 16.81 -18.59 15.21
CA ASP A 350 17.67 -18.35 14.05
C ASP A 350 17.21 -17.06 13.36
N ILE A 351 17.72 -15.93 13.88
CA ILE A 351 17.37 -14.59 13.41
C ILE A 351 18.53 -14.05 12.59
N PRO A 352 18.35 -13.90 11.26
CA PRO A 352 19.39 -13.36 10.39
C PRO A 352 19.84 -11.96 10.80
N LEU A 353 21.08 -11.59 10.47
CA LEU A 353 21.65 -10.29 10.82
C LEU A 353 20.76 -9.13 10.33
N GLY A 354 20.19 -9.21 9.11
CA GLY A 354 19.29 -8.18 8.59
C GLY A 354 18.06 -7.95 9.48
N SER A 355 17.43 -9.02 9.99
CA SER A 355 16.28 -8.88 10.92
C SER A 355 16.71 -8.26 12.26
N ARG A 356 17.91 -8.62 12.77
CA ARG A 356 18.46 -8.04 14.00
C ARG A 356 18.77 -6.56 13.86
N ILE A 357 19.26 -6.15 12.68
CA ILE A 357 19.49 -4.74 12.36
C ILE A 357 18.17 -3.98 12.32
N ILE A 358 17.15 -4.50 11.61
CA ILE A 358 15.83 -3.85 11.53
C ILE A 358 15.20 -3.74 12.93
N ALA A 359 15.29 -4.76 13.77
CA ALA A 359 14.78 -4.71 15.14
C ALA A 359 15.40 -3.57 15.97
N VAL A 360 16.72 -3.38 15.88
CA VAL A 360 17.41 -2.28 16.57
C VAL A 360 17.02 -0.92 15.95
N ALA A 361 16.94 -0.84 14.61
CA ALA A 361 16.59 0.38 13.89
C ALA A 361 15.14 0.82 14.17
N ASP A 362 14.20 -0.13 14.24
CA ASP A 362 12.80 0.14 14.60
C ASP A 362 12.69 0.70 16.02
N ILE A 363 13.27 0.02 17.01
CA ILE A 363 13.28 0.50 18.41
C ILE A 363 13.94 1.87 18.49
N PHE A 364 15.13 2.05 17.91
CA PHE A 364 15.84 3.33 17.90
C PHE A 364 15.00 4.45 17.31
N THR A 365 14.42 4.22 16.13
CA THR A 365 13.54 5.18 15.47
C THR A 365 12.34 5.52 16.34
N ALA A 366 11.63 4.50 16.87
CA ALA A 366 10.43 4.68 17.67
C ALA A 366 10.68 5.48 18.97
N ILE A 367 11.84 5.32 19.63
CA ILE A 367 12.11 6.01 20.91
C ILE A 367 12.75 7.39 20.71
N THR A 368 13.38 7.66 19.56
CA THR A 368 14.03 8.95 19.26
C THR A 368 13.16 9.89 18.42
N GLU A 369 12.01 9.42 17.91
CA GLU A 369 11.02 10.26 17.22
C GLU A 369 10.26 11.15 18.20
N ASN A 370 10.02 12.41 17.76
CA ASN A 370 9.02 13.26 18.39
C ASN A 370 7.63 12.79 17.98
N ARG A 371 6.78 12.50 18.95
CA ARG A 371 5.36 12.17 18.74
C ARG A 371 4.48 13.26 19.37
N PRO A 372 3.23 13.47 18.93
CA PRO A 372 2.39 14.55 19.43
C PRO A 372 2.24 14.61 20.97
N TYR A 373 2.41 13.47 21.65
CA TYR A 373 2.26 13.32 23.09
C TYR A 373 3.60 13.05 23.84
N ARG A 374 4.73 12.95 23.12
CA ARG A 374 6.03 12.61 23.72
C ARG A 374 7.18 13.14 22.85
N ASN A 375 8.11 13.86 23.45
CA ASN A 375 9.39 14.17 22.82
C ASN A 375 10.25 12.90 22.67
N GLY A 376 11.05 12.85 21.61
CA GLY A 376 12.05 11.81 21.44
C GLY A 376 13.05 11.79 22.58
N MET A 377 13.56 10.61 22.90
CA MET A 377 14.60 10.40 23.91
C MET A 377 15.92 11.00 23.44
N ASN A 378 16.68 11.58 24.36
CA ASN A 378 18.07 11.95 24.12
C ASN A 378 18.98 10.71 24.09
N GLN A 379 20.23 10.89 23.68
CA GLN A 379 21.21 9.80 23.55
C GLN A 379 21.32 8.93 24.80
N ALA A 380 21.49 9.53 25.97
CA ALA A 380 21.69 8.79 27.23
C ALA A 380 20.44 7.93 27.56
N GLN A 381 19.25 8.48 27.40
CA GLN A 381 17.99 7.76 27.62
C GLN A 381 17.81 6.62 26.61
N CYS A 382 18.09 6.90 25.33
CA CYS A 382 17.99 5.91 24.26
C CYS A 382 18.94 4.73 24.53
N LEU A 383 20.22 5.00 24.78
CA LEU A 383 21.20 3.95 25.05
C LEU A 383 20.85 3.13 26.31
N ALA A 384 20.31 3.77 27.35
CA ALA A 384 19.90 3.03 28.57
C ALA A 384 18.75 2.04 28.25
N VAL A 385 17.81 2.39 27.36
CA VAL A 385 16.74 1.47 26.91
C VAL A 385 17.34 0.31 26.11
N LEU A 386 18.22 0.61 25.14
CA LEU A 386 18.83 -0.41 24.29
C LEU A 386 19.71 -1.37 25.11
N ASP A 387 20.52 -0.85 26.05
CA ASP A 387 21.35 -1.66 26.94
C ASP A 387 20.53 -2.63 27.80
N LYS A 388 19.40 -2.17 28.30
CA LYS A 388 18.48 -3.05 29.02
C LYS A 388 17.95 -4.17 28.11
N LEU A 389 17.55 -3.86 26.88
CA LEU A 389 17.06 -4.88 25.94
C LEU A 389 18.15 -5.88 25.54
N VAL A 390 19.41 -5.44 25.43
CA VAL A 390 20.56 -6.34 25.23
C VAL A 390 20.76 -7.24 26.44
N ALA A 391 20.74 -6.68 27.66
CA ALA A 391 20.88 -7.46 28.88
C ALA A 391 19.75 -8.49 29.07
N ASP A 392 18.55 -8.17 28.63
CA ASP A 392 17.39 -9.06 28.64
C ASP A 392 17.43 -10.11 27.49
N GLY A 393 18.47 -10.12 26.64
CA GLY A 393 18.61 -11.03 25.50
C GLY A 393 17.57 -10.78 24.40
N ALA A 394 17.03 -9.58 24.34
CA ALA A 394 15.98 -9.25 23.37
C ALA A 394 16.56 -8.88 22.00
N ILE A 395 17.59 -8.07 21.96
CA ILE A 395 18.20 -7.53 20.75
C ILE A 395 19.70 -7.77 20.70
N ASP A 396 20.29 -7.56 19.54
CA ASP A 396 21.71 -7.85 19.28
C ASP A 396 22.62 -6.76 19.85
N GLY A 397 23.52 -7.16 20.76
CA GLY A 397 24.48 -6.27 21.41
C GLY A 397 25.54 -5.71 20.45
N ASP A 398 25.96 -6.47 19.42
CA ASP A 398 26.94 -6.01 18.44
C ASP A 398 26.34 -4.91 17.55
N VAL A 399 25.08 -5.04 17.15
CA VAL A 399 24.36 -4.01 16.41
C VAL A 399 24.19 -2.74 17.26
N VAL A 400 23.85 -2.89 18.55
CA VAL A 400 23.72 -1.76 19.48
C VAL A 400 25.08 -1.10 19.74
N ALA A 401 26.19 -1.85 19.78
CA ALA A 401 27.52 -1.28 19.92
C ALA A 401 27.87 -0.35 18.75
N VAL A 402 27.61 -0.79 17.50
CA VAL A 402 27.80 0.04 16.30
C VAL A 402 26.93 1.31 16.35
N LEU A 403 25.66 1.19 16.76
CA LEU A 403 24.79 2.35 16.94
C LEU A 403 25.33 3.35 17.97
N ARG A 404 25.89 2.84 19.07
CA ARG A 404 26.47 3.66 20.16
C ARG A 404 27.68 4.44 19.70
N ASP A 405 28.59 3.78 18.97
CA ASP A 405 29.86 4.37 18.54
C ASP A 405 29.63 5.56 17.58
N ASP A 406 28.58 5.49 16.75
CA ASP A 406 28.26 6.51 15.73
C ASP A 406 26.88 7.14 15.96
N PHE A 407 26.42 7.25 17.20
CA PHE A 407 25.04 7.65 17.54
C PHE A 407 24.59 8.94 16.88
N GLU A 408 25.37 10.01 16.98
CA GLU A 408 24.99 11.35 16.46
C GLU A 408 24.86 11.34 14.94
N GLU A 409 25.76 10.63 14.25
CA GLU A 409 25.70 10.54 12.79
C GLU A 409 24.48 9.75 12.32
N ILE A 410 24.24 8.58 12.91
CA ILE A 410 23.07 7.74 12.60
C ILE A 410 21.77 8.48 12.94
N HIS A 411 21.72 9.17 14.08
CA HIS A 411 20.57 9.99 14.45
C HIS A 411 20.31 11.14 13.46
N HIS A 412 21.36 11.78 12.97
CA HIS A 412 21.27 12.83 11.95
C HIS A 412 20.74 12.28 10.63
N ILE A 413 21.28 11.18 10.15
CA ILE A 413 20.85 10.51 8.90
C ILE A 413 19.38 10.10 8.98
N ARG A 414 18.97 9.45 10.08
CA ARG A 414 17.56 9.13 10.35
C ARG A 414 16.66 10.37 10.28
N SER A 415 17.03 11.42 11.02
CA SER A 415 16.24 12.64 11.11
C SER A 415 16.12 13.35 9.75
N ARG A 416 17.20 13.38 8.98
CA ARG A 416 17.22 13.96 7.63
C ARG A 416 16.32 13.18 6.67
N SER A 417 16.34 11.85 6.70
CA SER A 417 15.47 11.02 5.88
C SER A 417 13.99 11.31 6.15
N GLN A 418 13.62 11.44 7.41
CA GLN A 418 12.25 11.78 7.83
C GLN A 418 11.84 13.20 7.41
N GLN A 419 12.74 14.19 7.50
CA GLN A 419 12.46 15.57 7.08
C GLN A 419 12.19 15.68 5.57
N VAL A 420 12.90 14.91 4.74
CA VAL A 420 12.67 14.85 3.30
C VAL A 420 11.24 14.36 3.02
N ASP A 421 10.76 13.36 3.72
CA ASP A 421 9.41 12.84 3.51
C ASP A 421 8.31 13.78 4.01
N ILE A 422 8.55 14.53 5.10
CA ILE A 422 7.66 15.61 5.57
C ILE A 422 7.54 16.71 4.52
N SER A 423 8.65 17.16 3.96
CA SER A 423 8.65 18.24 2.96
C SER A 423 7.89 17.87 1.69
N ILE A 424 8.04 16.65 1.20
CA ILE A 424 7.29 16.13 0.06
C ILE A 424 5.79 16.11 0.38
N SER A 425 5.40 15.65 1.56
CA SER A 425 4.01 15.59 1.99
C SER A 425 3.38 16.99 2.17
N GLN A 426 4.14 17.96 2.63
CA GLN A 426 3.68 19.36 2.76
C GLN A 426 3.49 20.01 1.39
N THR A 427 4.41 19.81 0.44
CA THR A 427 4.27 20.30 -0.92
C THR A 427 3.02 19.72 -1.58
N ALA A 428 2.76 18.44 -1.41
CA ALA A 428 1.56 17.79 -1.88
C ALA A 428 0.29 18.41 -1.29
N ARG A 429 0.26 18.72 0.03
CA ARG A 429 -0.89 19.40 0.66
C ARG A 429 -1.13 20.82 0.16
N VAL A 430 -0.09 21.56 -0.18
CA VAL A 430 -0.22 22.90 -0.78
C VAL A 430 -0.82 22.84 -2.18
N GLU A 431 -0.49 21.80 -2.96
CA GLU A 431 -1.13 21.56 -4.27
C GLU A 431 -2.61 21.18 -4.15
N LEU A 432 -3.02 20.58 -3.02
CA LEU A 432 -4.40 20.16 -2.73
C LEU A 432 -5.29 21.29 -2.22
N CYS A 433 -4.71 22.36 -1.65
CA CYS A 433 -5.41 23.57 -1.19
C CYS A 433 -4.84 24.81 -1.91
N PRO A 434 -5.21 25.09 -3.16
CA PRO A 434 -5.00 26.42 -3.69
C PRO A 434 -5.87 27.40 -2.90
N LEU A 435 -5.22 28.42 -2.29
CA LEU A 435 -5.84 29.52 -1.57
C LEU A 435 -6.96 30.20 -2.36
#